data_3ee3abdec5ddfe299149268abe0e9dd1
#
_entry.id   3ee3abdec5ddfe299149268abe0e9dd1
#
_cell.length_a   1.000
_cell.length_b   1.000
_cell.length_c   1.000
_cell.angle_alpha   90.00
_cell.angle_beta   90.00
_cell.angle_gamma   90.00
#
_symmetry.space_group_name_H-M   'P 1'
#
loop_
_entity.id
_entity.type
_entity.pdbx_description
1 polymer ?
#
loop_
_entity_poly.entity_id
_entity_poly.type
_entity_poly.pdbx_seq_one_letter_code
_entity_poly.pdbx_strand_id
1 'polypeptide(L)'
;MGSEKTARVRARESRGAAKILGATYYKSISQDLEIMYDVPTLRRVAGVIRKSKASIVLTHSPADYMEDHTNTCRLAVTGAFTHGMPNFKTTPATQPYEHEVTLYHAMPHSLQGPLREKIIPGSFVDTTDVHPVKMEALKAHASQQDWLDASQGMNSYLKTADDLSRHVGKLSKKFKHAEGWRRHLHYGFSRTEMDPLAEAIGKRHKINVSYERMIKKGI
;
A
#
# COMPACT_ATOMS: atom_id res chain seq x y z
N MET A 1 -5.75 -21.51 7.25
CA MET A 1 -4.70 -21.66 6.22
C MET A 1 -5.31 -22.00 4.87
N GLY A 2 -4.99 -21.25 3.84
CA GLY A 2 -5.48 -21.54 2.49
C GLY A 2 -4.78 -22.77 1.90
N SER A 3 -5.54 -23.64 1.22
CA SER A 3 -4.97 -24.79 0.52
C SER A 3 -4.03 -24.31 -0.60
N GLU A 4 -3.10 -25.17 -1.07
CA GLU A 4 -2.29 -24.86 -2.25
C GLU A 4 -3.13 -24.52 -3.49
N LYS A 5 -4.33 -25.09 -3.60
CA LYS A 5 -5.30 -24.79 -4.65
C LYS A 5 -5.72 -23.32 -4.55
N THR A 6 -6.09 -22.84 -3.35
CA THR A 6 -6.46 -21.44 -3.10
C THR A 6 -5.30 -20.48 -3.44
N ALA A 7 -4.07 -20.81 -3.02
CA ALA A 7 -2.88 -20.01 -3.33
C ALA A 7 -2.64 -19.90 -4.85
N ARG A 8 -2.81 -20.99 -5.60
CA ARG A 8 -2.70 -20.99 -7.07
C ARG A 8 -3.78 -20.13 -7.75
N VAL A 9 -5.03 -20.22 -7.27
CA VAL A 9 -6.15 -19.41 -7.79
C VAL A 9 -5.85 -17.93 -7.55
N ARG A 10 -5.56 -17.53 -6.30
CA ARG A 10 -5.27 -16.13 -5.94
C ARG A 10 -4.05 -15.57 -6.67
N ALA A 11 -2.99 -16.35 -6.86
CA ALA A 11 -1.84 -15.93 -7.65
C ALA A 11 -2.18 -15.69 -9.14
N ARG A 12 -3.13 -16.44 -9.71
CA ARG A 12 -3.63 -16.20 -11.07
C ARG A 12 -4.46 -14.92 -11.14
N GLU A 13 -5.34 -14.71 -10.17
CA GLU A 13 -6.16 -13.51 -10.05
C GLU A 13 -5.30 -12.25 -9.88
N SER A 14 -4.29 -12.30 -9.00
CA SER A 14 -3.34 -11.19 -8.81
C SER A 14 -2.56 -10.85 -10.08
N ARG A 15 -2.16 -11.85 -10.88
CA ARG A 15 -1.56 -11.59 -12.21
C ARG A 15 -2.55 -10.95 -13.18
N GLY A 16 -3.83 -11.36 -13.11
CA GLY A 16 -4.90 -10.73 -13.89
C GLY A 16 -5.08 -9.26 -13.53
N ALA A 17 -5.18 -8.95 -12.23
CA ALA A 17 -5.27 -7.59 -11.73
C ALA A 17 -4.04 -6.74 -12.12
N ALA A 18 -2.83 -7.28 -11.98
CA ALA A 18 -1.60 -6.61 -12.39
C ALA A 18 -1.59 -6.28 -13.89
N LYS A 19 -2.09 -7.19 -14.73
CA LYS A 19 -2.23 -6.96 -16.18
C LYS A 19 -3.19 -5.81 -16.48
N ILE A 20 -4.33 -5.74 -15.80
CA ILE A 20 -5.30 -4.62 -15.95
C ILE A 20 -4.65 -3.30 -15.57
N LEU A 21 -3.82 -3.28 -14.52
CA LEU A 21 -3.12 -2.10 -14.04
C LEU A 21 -1.85 -1.76 -14.84
N GLY A 22 -1.43 -2.57 -15.81
CA GLY A 22 -0.15 -2.42 -16.50
C GLY A 22 1.07 -2.62 -15.61
N ALA A 23 0.92 -3.39 -14.52
CA ALA A 23 1.93 -3.58 -13.48
C ALA A 23 2.66 -4.93 -13.59
N THR A 24 3.88 -4.99 -13.08
CA THR A 24 4.64 -6.24 -12.94
C THR A 24 4.23 -6.93 -11.63
N TYR A 25 3.79 -8.18 -11.74
CA TYR A 25 3.48 -9.01 -10.58
C TYR A 25 4.72 -9.73 -10.05
N TYR A 26 4.99 -9.56 -8.76
CA TYR A 26 5.97 -10.38 -8.02
C TYR A 26 5.23 -11.43 -7.19
N LYS A 27 5.76 -12.66 -7.18
CA LYS A 27 5.16 -13.77 -6.42
C LYS A 27 5.12 -13.44 -4.93
N SER A 28 4.03 -13.86 -4.27
CA SER A 28 3.88 -13.71 -2.82
C SER A 28 5.07 -14.29 -2.05
N ILE A 29 5.48 -13.60 -1.01
CA ILE A 29 6.62 -13.94 -0.17
C ILE A 29 6.19 -14.83 1.00
N SER A 30 5.01 -14.56 1.60
CA SER A 30 4.46 -15.27 2.75
C SER A 30 3.05 -15.75 2.46
N GLN A 31 2.53 -16.62 3.31
CA GLN A 31 1.12 -17.01 3.33
C GLN A 31 0.31 -16.00 4.16
N ASP A 32 -1.00 -16.05 3.99
CA ASP A 32 -1.97 -15.28 4.77
C ASP A 32 -1.89 -15.68 6.25
N LEU A 33 -1.91 -14.73 7.15
CA LEU A 33 -1.72 -14.85 8.60
C LEU A 33 -0.33 -15.37 9.05
N GLU A 34 0.63 -15.46 8.13
CA GLU A 34 1.99 -15.89 8.41
C GLU A 34 3.03 -14.81 8.03
N ILE A 35 2.60 -13.56 7.91
CA ILE A 35 3.51 -12.44 7.62
C ILE A 35 4.16 -12.00 8.93
N MET A 36 5.39 -12.48 9.15
CA MET A 36 6.17 -12.14 10.33
C MET A 36 7.26 -11.10 10.00
N TYR A 37 7.50 -10.19 10.96
CA TYR A 37 8.64 -9.28 10.86
C TYR A 37 9.91 -10.01 11.34
N ASP A 38 10.52 -10.75 10.45
CA ASP A 38 11.76 -11.49 10.68
C ASP A 38 12.82 -11.21 9.60
N VAL A 39 14.06 -11.58 9.87
CA VAL A 39 15.18 -11.32 8.96
C VAL A 39 15.07 -12.08 7.63
N PRO A 40 14.67 -13.36 7.58
CA PRO A 40 14.45 -14.06 6.32
C PRO A 40 13.42 -13.39 5.42
N THR A 41 12.26 -13.03 5.96
CA THR A 41 11.19 -12.34 5.22
C THR A 41 11.64 -10.94 4.78
N LEU A 42 12.31 -10.19 5.66
CA LEU A 42 12.88 -8.89 5.33
C LEU A 42 13.88 -8.95 4.16
N ARG A 43 14.77 -9.93 4.14
CA ARG A 43 15.73 -10.14 3.04
C ARG A 43 15.03 -10.39 1.71
N ARG A 44 13.89 -11.07 1.72
CA ARG A 44 13.09 -11.34 0.51
C ARG A 44 12.38 -10.07 0.03
N VAL A 45 11.76 -9.29 0.93
CA VAL A 45 11.13 -8.00 0.61
C VAL A 45 12.15 -7.00 0.06
N ALA A 46 13.29 -6.84 0.73
CA ALA A 46 14.37 -5.98 0.26
C ALA A 46 14.91 -6.40 -1.12
N GLY A 47 14.93 -7.70 -1.40
CA GLY A 47 15.27 -8.23 -2.74
C GLY A 47 14.31 -7.77 -3.82
N VAL A 48 13.00 -7.74 -3.55
CA VAL A 48 11.98 -7.24 -4.48
C VAL A 48 12.12 -5.73 -4.67
N ILE A 49 12.29 -4.97 -3.60
CA ILE A 49 12.49 -3.51 -3.67
C ILE A 49 13.72 -3.17 -4.52
N ARG A 50 14.84 -3.84 -4.28
CA ARG A 50 16.06 -3.64 -5.10
C ARG A 50 15.86 -4.03 -6.56
N LYS A 51 15.18 -5.14 -6.83
CA LYS A 51 14.90 -5.60 -8.19
C LYS A 51 14.00 -4.62 -8.95
N SER A 52 13.03 -4.03 -8.29
CA SER A 52 12.13 -3.03 -8.89
C SER A 52 12.79 -1.66 -9.04
N LYS A 53 13.89 -1.37 -8.32
CA LYS A 53 14.54 -0.05 -8.24
C LYS A 53 13.53 1.05 -7.92
N ALA A 54 12.63 0.76 -6.97
CA ALA A 54 11.53 1.66 -6.65
C ALA A 54 12.03 2.97 -6.05
N SER A 55 11.59 4.11 -6.59
CA SER A 55 11.77 5.45 -6.01
C SER A 55 10.57 5.85 -5.14
N ILE A 56 9.40 5.24 -5.38
CA ILE A 56 8.18 5.40 -4.58
C ILE A 56 7.75 4.02 -4.08
N VAL A 57 7.56 3.88 -2.78
CA VAL A 57 7.04 2.67 -2.16
C VAL A 57 5.70 2.98 -1.50
N LEU A 58 4.65 2.32 -1.95
CA LEU A 58 3.31 2.39 -1.36
C LEU A 58 3.12 1.16 -0.47
N THR A 59 2.77 1.36 0.79
CA THR A 59 2.60 0.28 1.76
C THR A 59 1.41 0.51 2.68
N HIS A 60 1.11 -0.46 3.54
CA HIS A 60 0.02 -0.37 4.51
C HIS A 60 0.25 0.72 5.57
N SER A 61 -0.83 1.05 6.29
CA SER A 61 -0.78 1.89 7.47
C SER A 61 0.06 1.23 8.58
N PRO A 62 0.87 1.97 9.34
CA PRO A 62 1.52 1.44 10.54
C PRO A 62 0.54 1.17 11.69
N ALA A 63 -0.67 1.75 11.63
CA ALA A 63 -1.78 1.48 12.53
C ALA A 63 -2.94 0.89 11.71
N ASP A 64 -3.16 -0.41 11.87
CA ASP A 64 -4.17 -1.18 11.15
C ASP A 64 -4.73 -2.24 12.10
N TYR A 65 -5.96 -2.70 11.85
CA TYR A 65 -6.61 -3.72 12.66
C TYR A 65 -6.01 -5.12 12.46
N MET A 66 -5.25 -5.31 11.38
CA MET A 66 -4.75 -6.63 10.98
C MET A 66 -3.22 -6.69 11.05
N GLU A 67 -2.69 -7.70 11.77
CA GLU A 67 -1.26 -7.91 11.97
C GLU A 67 -0.48 -8.06 10.67
N ASP A 68 -1.02 -8.76 9.68
CA ASP A 68 -0.37 -8.92 8.37
C ASP A 68 -0.15 -7.58 7.68
N HIS A 69 -1.07 -6.61 7.85
CA HIS A 69 -0.93 -5.27 7.29
C HIS A 69 0.18 -4.49 8.02
N THR A 70 0.20 -4.52 9.35
CA THR A 70 1.23 -3.82 10.14
C THR A 70 2.61 -4.43 9.95
N ASN A 71 2.72 -5.76 9.89
CA ASN A 71 3.97 -6.45 9.61
C ASN A 71 4.46 -6.19 8.18
N THR A 72 3.56 -6.17 7.19
CA THR A 72 3.90 -5.77 5.80
C THR A 72 4.40 -4.33 5.75
N CYS A 73 3.76 -3.41 6.46
CA CYS A 73 4.23 -2.03 6.59
C CYS A 73 5.67 -1.97 7.14
N ARG A 74 5.95 -2.64 8.25
CA ARG A 74 7.29 -2.67 8.88
C ARG A 74 8.34 -3.28 7.96
N LEU A 75 8.02 -4.39 7.28
CA LEU A 75 8.90 -5.04 6.31
C LEU A 75 9.21 -4.13 5.12
N ALA A 76 8.20 -3.43 4.58
CA ALA A 76 8.38 -2.50 3.47
C ALA A 76 9.24 -1.30 3.86
N VAL A 77 8.99 -0.70 5.03
CA VAL A 77 9.78 0.42 5.57
C VAL A 77 11.25 -0.01 5.72
N THR A 78 11.51 -1.10 6.44
CA THR A 78 12.89 -1.54 6.66
C THR A 78 13.55 -2.05 5.37
N GLY A 79 12.79 -2.72 4.49
CA GLY A 79 13.27 -3.15 3.19
C GLY A 79 13.69 -1.98 2.31
N ALA A 80 12.89 -0.91 2.29
CA ALA A 80 13.23 0.32 1.59
C ALA A 80 14.43 1.03 2.23
N PHE A 81 14.53 1.07 3.56
CA PHE A 81 15.68 1.64 4.26
C PHE A 81 16.99 0.96 3.85
N THR A 82 16.97 -0.34 3.60
CA THR A 82 18.17 -1.13 3.25
C THR A 82 18.50 -1.15 1.76
N HIS A 83 17.75 -0.41 0.91
CA HIS A 83 17.88 -0.50 -0.56
C HIS A 83 19.30 -0.23 -1.07
N GLY A 84 19.98 0.77 -0.52
CA GLY A 84 21.34 1.17 -0.90
C GLY A 84 22.46 0.52 -0.09
N MET A 85 22.16 -0.35 0.91
CA MET A 85 23.16 -0.89 1.84
C MET A 85 23.84 -2.14 1.28
N PRO A 86 25.12 -2.11 0.85
CA PRO A 86 25.78 -3.27 0.26
C PRO A 86 25.96 -4.43 1.25
N ASN A 87 26.07 -4.14 2.54
CA ASN A 87 26.24 -5.12 3.60
C ASN A 87 24.93 -5.84 3.97
N PHE A 88 23.77 -5.30 3.64
CA PHE A 88 22.51 -6.00 3.84
C PHE A 88 22.27 -7.00 2.70
N LYS A 89 22.39 -8.30 3.01
CA LYS A 89 22.22 -9.37 2.00
C LYS A 89 20.73 -9.67 1.78
N THR A 90 20.31 -9.70 0.51
CA THR A 90 18.94 -10.02 0.10
C THR A 90 18.81 -11.49 -0.34
N THR A 91 17.58 -11.96 -0.41
CA THR A 91 17.25 -13.31 -0.92
C THR A 91 16.11 -13.20 -1.94
N PRO A 92 16.32 -13.47 -3.24
CA PRO A 92 17.64 -13.77 -3.85
C PRO A 92 18.61 -12.59 -3.77
N ALA A 93 19.89 -12.86 -3.91
CA ALA A 93 20.92 -11.81 -3.93
C ALA A 93 20.64 -10.79 -5.03
N THR A 94 20.49 -9.52 -4.66
CA THR A 94 20.17 -8.41 -5.57
C THR A 94 21.05 -7.23 -5.22
N GLN A 95 21.63 -6.61 -6.24
CA GLN A 95 22.50 -5.45 -6.07
C GLN A 95 21.74 -4.26 -5.45
N PRO A 96 22.38 -3.54 -4.53
CA PRO A 96 21.84 -2.27 -4.04
C PRO A 96 21.76 -1.25 -5.16
N TYR A 97 20.99 -0.19 -4.96
CA TYR A 97 20.88 0.95 -5.88
C TYR A 97 20.87 2.26 -5.10
N GLU A 98 21.28 3.35 -5.75
CA GLU A 98 21.56 4.64 -5.08
C GLU A 98 20.42 5.68 -5.23
N HIS A 99 19.28 5.33 -5.81
CA HIS A 99 18.18 6.27 -5.93
C HIS A 99 17.53 6.54 -4.57
N GLU A 100 17.12 7.78 -4.36
CA GLU A 100 16.32 8.15 -3.20
C GLU A 100 14.95 7.45 -3.25
N VAL A 101 14.43 7.08 -2.08
CA VAL A 101 13.17 6.37 -1.94
C VAL A 101 12.24 7.17 -1.03
N THR A 102 11.00 7.36 -1.45
CA THR A 102 9.96 7.95 -0.60
C THR A 102 8.85 6.93 -0.37
N LEU A 103 8.46 6.76 0.90
CA LEU A 103 7.38 5.84 1.26
C LEU A 103 6.09 6.60 1.56
N TYR A 104 4.99 5.96 1.19
CA TYR A 104 3.65 6.43 1.49
C TYR A 104 2.83 5.30 2.11
N HIS A 105 2.11 5.63 3.18
CA HIS A 105 1.24 4.71 3.89
C HIS A 105 -0.20 4.91 3.45
N ALA A 106 -0.81 3.84 2.95
CA ALA A 106 -2.23 3.81 2.63
C ALA A 106 -3.08 4.01 3.89
N MET A 107 -4.31 4.47 3.71
CA MET A 107 -5.28 4.48 4.81
C MET A 107 -5.72 3.05 5.14
N PRO A 108 -5.88 2.71 6.43
CA PRO A 108 -6.45 1.44 6.83
C PRO A 108 -7.93 1.35 6.43
N HIS A 109 -8.47 0.15 6.41
CA HIS A 109 -9.90 -0.05 6.18
C HIS A 109 -10.71 0.75 7.21
N SER A 110 -11.81 1.35 6.79
CA SER A 110 -12.65 2.26 7.61
C SER A 110 -11.97 3.54 8.12
N LEU A 111 -10.74 3.86 7.72
CA LEU A 111 -9.96 5.01 8.20
C LEU A 111 -9.79 5.03 9.73
N GLN A 112 -9.66 3.86 10.33
CA GLN A 112 -9.49 3.70 11.77
C GLN A 112 -8.31 2.79 12.09
N GLY A 113 -7.64 3.09 13.18
CA GLY A 113 -6.66 2.20 13.79
C GLY A 113 -7.32 1.13 14.67
N PRO A 114 -6.52 0.22 15.26
CA PRO A 114 -7.03 -0.94 16.00
C PRO A 114 -7.84 -0.57 17.24
N LEU A 115 -7.60 0.59 17.83
CA LEU A 115 -8.34 1.11 18.99
C LEU A 115 -9.44 2.11 18.61
N ARG A 116 -9.87 2.11 17.36
CA ARG A 116 -10.92 2.97 16.77
C ARG A 116 -10.55 4.45 16.66
N GLU A 117 -9.29 4.80 16.87
CA GLU A 117 -8.78 6.15 16.61
C GLU A 117 -8.86 6.48 15.10
N LYS A 118 -9.21 7.71 14.78
CA LYS A 118 -9.30 8.16 13.38
C LYS A 118 -7.91 8.33 12.78
N ILE A 119 -7.70 7.69 11.63
CA ILE A 119 -6.50 7.84 10.81
C ILE A 119 -6.79 8.89 9.72
N ILE A 120 -6.17 10.05 9.84
CA ILE A 120 -6.41 11.19 8.95
C ILE A 120 -5.43 11.14 7.78
N PRO A 121 -5.88 11.22 6.51
CA PRO A 121 -4.98 11.32 5.37
C PRO A 121 -4.11 12.59 5.43
N GLY A 122 -2.82 12.44 5.15
CA GLY A 122 -1.89 13.57 4.96
C GLY A 122 -2.03 14.22 3.59
N SER A 123 -2.42 13.43 2.59
CA SER A 123 -2.73 13.90 1.25
C SER A 123 -3.81 13.04 0.59
N PHE A 124 -4.36 13.56 -0.50
CA PHE A 124 -5.39 12.92 -1.32
C PHE A 124 -4.91 12.82 -2.75
N VAL A 125 -5.13 11.66 -3.38
CA VAL A 125 -4.88 11.41 -4.79
C VAL A 125 -6.22 11.23 -5.49
N ASP A 126 -6.49 12.04 -6.53
CA ASP A 126 -7.67 11.92 -7.37
C ASP A 126 -7.61 10.64 -8.21
N THR A 127 -8.54 9.74 -7.97
CA THR A 127 -8.70 8.51 -8.74
C THR A 127 -9.93 8.51 -9.64
N THR A 128 -10.62 9.66 -9.77
CA THR A 128 -11.93 9.74 -10.44
C THR A 128 -11.91 9.14 -11.84
N ASP A 129 -10.94 9.53 -12.69
CA ASP A 129 -10.88 9.08 -14.08
C ASP A 129 -10.41 7.62 -14.22
N VAL A 130 -9.63 7.13 -13.24
CA VAL A 130 -9.08 5.76 -13.24
C VAL A 130 -9.88 4.81 -12.34
N HIS A 131 -10.91 5.31 -11.67
CA HIS A 131 -11.75 4.52 -10.77
C HIS A 131 -12.36 3.28 -11.45
N PRO A 132 -12.85 3.35 -12.72
CA PRO A 132 -13.33 2.16 -13.41
C PRO A 132 -12.26 1.07 -13.55
N VAL A 133 -11.01 1.45 -13.85
CA VAL A 133 -9.88 0.51 -13.97
C VAL A 133 -9.55 -0.12 -12.62
N LYS A 134 -9.57 0.68 -11.53
CA LYS A 134 -9.42 0.17 -10.17
C LYS A 134 -10.48 -0.88 -9.83
N MET A 135 -11.74 -0.59 -10.15
CA MET A 135 -12.85 -1.53 -9.89
C MET A 135 -12.73 -2.80 -10.73
N GLU A 136 -12.27 -2.72 -11.97
CA GLU A 136 -11.99 -3.88 -12.80
C GLU A 136 -10.87 -4.74 -12.25
N ALA A 137 -9.77 -4.13 -11.78
CA ALA A 137 -8.69 -4.84 -11.14
C ALA A 137 -9.14 -5.55 -9.84
N LEU A 138 -10.02 -4.93 -9.06
CA LEU A 138 -10.62 -5.57 -7.87
C LEU A 138 -11.51 -6.75 -8.24
N LYS A 139 -12.31 -6.66 -9.29
CA LYS A 139 -13.15 -7.77 -9.80
C LYS A 139 -12.33 -8.99 -10.23
N ALA A 140 -11.08 -8.80 -10.63
CA ALA A 140 -10.19 -9.91 -10.97
C ALA A 140 -9.92 -10.87 -9.80
N HIS A 141 -10.16 -10.43 -8.55
CA HIS A 141 -10.02 -11.23 -7.32
C HIS A 141 -11.34 -11.93 -6.93
N ALA A 142 -11.93 -12.68 -7.86
CA ALA A 142 -13.25 -13.31 -7.69
C ALA A 142 -13.31 -14.25 -6.48
N SER A 143 -12.28 -15.08 -6.26
CA SER A 143 -12.26 -16.01 -5.11
C SER A 143 -12.23 -15.29 -3.75
N GLN A 144 -11.69 -14.07 -3.70
CA GLN A 144 -11.72 -13.24 -2.50
C GLN A 144 -13.11 -12.66 -2.28
N GLN A 145 -13.78 -12.23 -3.34
CA GLN A 145 -15.16 -11.75 -3.29
C GLN A 145 -16.09 -12.84 -2.78
N ASP A 146 -16.06 -14.03 -3.40
CA ASP A 146 -16.89 -15.17 -3.01
C ASP A 146 -16.71 -15.54 -1.54
N TRP A 147 -15.46 -15.51 -1.04
CA TRP A 147 -15.17 -15.82 0.35
C TRP A 147 -15.70 -14.77 1.32
N LEU A 148 -15.55 -13.47 1.01
CA LEU A 148 -16.04 -12.37 1.84
C LEU A 148 -17.57 -12.35 1.87
N ASP A 149 -18.23 -12.60 0.75
CA ASP A 149 -19.68 -12.67 0.64
C ASP A 149 -20.21 -13.85 1.48
N ALA A 150 -19.56 -15.01 1.43
CA ALA A 150 -19.98 -16.20 2.17
C ALA A 150 -19.68 -16.12 3.67
N SER A 151 -18.53 -15.55 4.07
CA SER A 151 -18.05 -15.58 5.47
C SER A 151 -18.48 -14.38 6.30
N GLN A 152 -18.68 -13.22 5.66
CA GLN A 152 -18.95 -11.96 6.35
C GLN A 152 -20.29 -11.31 5.93
N GLY A 153 -21.06 -11.96 5.07
CA GLY A 153 -22.34 -11.44 4.57
C GLY A 153 -22.19 -10.14 3.79
N MET A 154 -20.97 -9.87 3.30
CA MET A 154 -20.64 -8.66 2.57
C MET A 154 -21.01 -8.81 1.10
N ASN A 155 -22.32 -8.79 0.76
CA ASN A 155 -22.81 -8.75 -0.64
C ASN A 155 -22.30 -7.54 -1.43
N SER A 156 -21.14 -6.98 -1.06
CA SER A 156 -20.73 -5.68 -1.58
C SER A 156 -19.26 -5.36 -1.41
N TYR A 157 -18.35 -6.32 -1.53
CA TYR A 157 -16.91 -6.04 -1.54
C TYR A 157 -16.56 -4.86 -2.47
N LEU A 158 -17.08 -4.89 -3.71
CA LEU A 158 -16.88 -3.82 -4.68
C LEU A 158 -17.61 -2.53 -4.27
N LYS A 159 -18.83 -2.66 -3.73
CA LYS A 159 -19.57 -1.49 -3.22
C LYS A 159 -18.84 -0.83 -2.07
N THR A 160 -18.31 -1.59 -1.13
CA THR A 160 -17.52 -1.06 -0.01
C THR A 160 -16.28 -0.32 -0.51
N ALA A 161 -15.58 -0.85 -1.52
CA ALA A 161 -14.42 -0.19 -2.13
C ALA A 161 -14.79 1.13 -2.83
N ASP A 162 -15.93 1.17 -3.55
CA ASP A 162 -16.47 2.39 -4.16
C ASP A 162 -16.87 3.42 -3.11
N ASP A 163 -17.64 3.02 -2.09
CA ASP A 163 -18.11 3.88 -1.00
C ASP A 163 -16.93 4.50 -0.23
N LEU A 164 -15.90 3.70 0.07
CA LEU A 164 -14.68 4.18 0.73
C LEU A 164 -13.93 5.20 -0.13
N SER A 165 -13.79 4.92 -1.44
CA SER A 165 -13.14 5.83 -2.38
C SER A 165 -13.89 7.17 -2.50
N ARG A 166 -15.24 7.13 -2.50
CA ARG A 166 -16.10 8.32 -2.46
C ARG A 166 -15.98 9.07 -1.13
N HIS A 167 -15.91 8.34 -0.02
CA HIS A 167 -15.74 8.93 1.31
C HIS A 167 -14.43 9.73 1.39
N VAL A 168 -13.31 9.14 0.96
CA VAL A 168 -12.02 9.82 0.89
C VAL A 168 -12.07 11.02 -0.08
N GLY A 169 -12.78 10.87 -1.21
CA GLY A 169 -13.06 11.96 -2.14
C GLY A 169 -13.76 13.15 -1.45
N LYS A 170 -14.80 12.87 -0.67
CA LYS A 170 -15.50 13.92 0.13
C LYS A 170 -14.58 14.60 1.14
N LEU A 171 -13.72 13.83 1.82
CA LEU A 171 -12.73 14.39 2.76
C LEU A 171 -11.74 15.33 2.06
N SER A 172 -11.41 15.06 0.81
CA SER A 172 -10.55 15.95 0.01
C SER A 172 -11.20 17.32 -0.28
N LYS A 173 -12.53 17.42 -0.22
CA LYS A 173 -13.32 18.61 -0.64
C LYS A 173 -13.05 19.04 -2.10
N LYS A 174 -12.56 18.13 -2.94
CA LYS A 174 -12.18 18.43 -4.33
C LYS A 174 -12.49 17.31 -5.31
N PHE A 175 -12.29 16.05 -4.91
CA PHE A 175 -12.34 14.90 -5.79
C PHE A 175 -13.64 14.10 -5.59
N LYS A 176 -14.12 13.45 -6.66
CA LYS A 176 -15.27 12.54 -6.58
C LYS A 176 -14.87 11.21 -5.96
N HIS A 177 -13.76 10.63 -6.43
CA HIS A 177 -13.12 9.44 -5.87
C HIS A 177 -11.67 9.78 -5.56
N ALA A 178 -11.19 9.34 -4.40
CA ALA A 178 -9.80 9.57 -4.01
C ALA A 178 -9.25 8.43 -3.18
N GLU A 179 -7.93 8.38 -3.11
CA GLU A 179 -7.15 7.62 -2.14
C GLU A 179 -6.44 8.57 -1.18
N GLY A 180 -6.33 8.15 0.08
CA GLY A 180 -5.62 8.91 1.11
C GLY A 180 -4.25 8.30 1.37
N TRP A 181 -3.25 9.16 1.55
CA TRP A 181 -1.88 8.74 1.80
C TRP A 181 -1.25 9.56 2.91
N ARG A 182 -0.33 8.93 3.68
CA ARG A 182 0.58 9.61 4.61
C ARG A 182 2.01 9.36 4.17
N ARG A 183 2.76 10.44 3.93
CA ARG A 183 4.18 10.32 3.60
C ARG A 183 5.00 9.95 4.84
N HIS A 184 5.93 9.02 4.69
CA HIS A 184 6.87 8.63 5.73
C HIS A 184 7.93 9.73 5.93
N LEU A 185 8.49 9.80 7.15
CA LEU A 185 9.62 10.69 7.43
C LEU A 185 10.82 10.30 6.56
N HIS A 186 11.48 11.29 5.96
CA HIS A 186 12.51 11.06 4.94
C HIS A 186 13.87 10.57 5.46
N TYR A 187 14.13 10.67 6.77
CA TYR A 187 15.44 10.33 7.34
C TYR A 187 15.88 8.91 7.05
N GLY A 188 17.03 8.78 6.37
CA GLY A 188 17.60 7.49 5.94
C GLY A 188 17.05 6.95 4.61
N PHE A 189 16.10 7.64 3.97
CA PHE A 189 15.52 7.27 2.69
C PHE A 189 15.85 8.25 1.57
N SER A 190 15.91 9.55 1.89
CA SER A 190 16.27 10.61 0.97
C SER A 190 17.04 11.72 1.69
N ARG A 191 17.79 12.52 0.96
CA ARG A 191 18.61 13.64 1.50
C ARG A 191 17.75 14.81 1.95
N THR A 192 16.63 15.01 1.25
CA THR A 192 15.71 16.12 1.48
C THR A 192 14.28 15.62 1.61
N GLU A 193 13.44 16.43 2.20
CA GLU A 193 12.01 16.17 2.27
C GLU A 193 11.33 16.45 0.93
N MET A 194 11.25 15.41 0.07
CA MET A 194 10.65 15.49 -1.26
C MET A 194 9.28 14.79 -1.31
N ASP A 195 8.46 15.16 -2.28
CA ASP A 195 7.14 14.53 -2.51
C ASP A 195 7.00 14.07 -3.97
N PRO A 196 7.73 12.99 -4.37
CA PRO A 196 7.72 12.52 -5.75
C PRO A 196 6.35 12.05 -6.22
N LEU A 197 5.44 11.66 -5.30
CA LEU A 197 4.08 11.34 -5.67
C LEU A 197 3.32 12.60 -6.12
N ALA A 198 3.44 13.70 -5.38
CA ALA A 198 2.85 14.97 -5.76
C ALA A 198 3.42 15.50 -7.10
N GLU A 199 4.72 15.38 -7.30
CA GLU A 199 5.39 15.76 -8.55
C GLU A 199 4.88 14.94 -9.73
N ALA A 200 4.78 13.61 -9.59
CA ALA A 200 4.37 12.70 -10.66
C ALA A 200 2.92 12.91 -11.11
N ILE A 201 2.00 13.22 -10.20
CA ILE A 201 0.57 13.29 -10.51
C ILE A 201 0.00 14.72 -10.51
N GLY A 202 0.77 15.72 -10.12
CA GLY A 202 0.47 17.14 -10.25
C GLY A 202 -0.91 17.53 -9.70
N LYS A 203 -1.78 18.06 -10.55
CA LYS A 203 -3.12 18.57 -10.16
C LYS A 203 -4.04 17.51 -9.53
N ARG A 204 -3.73 16.24 -9.69
CA ARG A 204 -4.45 15.11 -9.07
C ARG A 204 -4.00 14.83 -7.63
N HIS A 205 -3.00 15.55 -7.14
CA HIS A 205 -2.58 15.51 -5.74
C HIS A 205 -3.13 16.71 -4.97
N LYS A 206 -3.51 16.49 -3.71
CA LYS A 206 -3.92 17.54 -2.78
C LYS A 206 -3.42 17.26 -1.38
N ILE A 207 -2.57 18.15 -0.86
CA ILE A 207 -2.11 18.09 0.54
C ILE A 207 -3.28 18.39 1.49
N ASN A 208 -3.37 17.65 2.59
CA ASN A 208 -4.28 17.96 3.67
C ASN A 208 -3.65 18.98 4.63
N VAL A 209 -3.91 20.24 4.41
CA VAL A 209 -3.35 21.34 5.21
C VAL A 209 -3.68 21.22 6.71
N SER A 210 -4.83 20.64 7.07
CA SER A 210 -5.19 20.43 8.47
C SER A 210 -4.30 19.38 9.13
N TYR A 211 -3.97 18.30 8.41
CA TYR A 211 -3.03 17.29 8.86
C TYR A 211 -1.61 17.87 9.02
N GLU A 212 -1.14 18.62 8.04
CA GLU A 212 0.18 19.27 8.11
C GLU A 212 0.30 20.24 9.29
N ARG A 213 -0.76 20.99 9.58
CA ARG A 213 -0.79 21.86 10.77
C ARG A 213 -0.77 21.08 12.07
N MET A 214 -1.45 19.94 12.11
CA MET A 214 -1.48 19.07 13.29
C MET A 214 -0.10 18.52 13.60
N ILE A 215 0.59 17.92 12.62
CA ILE A 215 1.93 17.34 12.85
C ILE A 215 2.98 18.41 13.21
N LYS A 216 2.89 19.64 12.63
CA LYS A 216 3.79 20.75 12.99
C LYS A 216 3.58 21.26 14.41
N LYS A 217 2.40 21.08 14.98
CA LYS A 217 2.11 21.46 16.38
C LYS A 217 2.52 20.39 17.39
N GLY A 218 2.96 19.21 16.93
CA GLY A 218 3.36 18.11 17.83
C GLY A 218 2.19 17.47 18.58
N ILE A 219 1.00 17.52 18.00
CA ILE A 219 -0.22 16.92 18.58
C ILE A 219 -0.55 15.64 17.82
#